data_b967586b7848dd72c786704feaefb59e
#
_entry.id   b967586b7848dd72c786704feaefb59e
#
_cell.length_a   1.000
_cell.length_b   1.000
_cell.length_c   1.000
_cell.angle_alpha   90.00
_cell.angle_beta   90.00
_cell.angle_gamma   90.00
#
_symmetry.space_group_name_H-M   'P 1'
#
loop_
_entity.id
_entity.type
_entity.pdbx_description
1 polymer ?
#
loop_
_entity_poly.entity_id
_entity_poly.type
_entity_poly.pdbx_seq_one_letter_code
_entity_poly.pdbx_strand_id
1 'polypeptide(L)'
;MQVLTNPLVWLRRFRHRCGYGVHSPFAFGFLTQVVYERNAFYAFRELDGRLAWWQRFRVRRSLHMLFRLANYVRPRQIVAPASSLAVLYMQTACPNARPVAAGDALSSTLIYLQSPWNEHDTAIHPFGPDDVLVLDNLHRYRAWFASLPAIVTFDLYDIGIAFFNPKLNRQHYIINF
;
A
#
# COMPACT_ATOMS: atom_id res chain seq x y z
N MET A 1 2.54 12.43 1.80
CA MET A 1 1.62 11.81 0.83
C MET A 1 0.86 12.93 0.11
N GLN A 2 1.15 13.17 -1.15
CA GLN A 2 0.50 14.19 -1.98
C GLN A 2 -0.20 13.46 -3.13
N VAL A 3 -1.47 13.14 -2.97
CA VAL A 3 -2.31 12.71 -4.09
C VAL A 3 -2.79 13.97 -4.80
N LEU A 4 -1.90 14.63 -5.49
CA LEU A 4 -2.28 15.57 -6.53
C LEU A 4 -2.41 14.72 -7.80
N THR A 5 -3.62 14.32 -8.12
CA THR A 5 -3.95 13.74 -9.41
C THR A 5 -3.60 14.78 -10.47
N ASN A 6 -2.37 14.71 -10.99
CA ASN A 6 -2.00 15.49 -12.15
C ASN A 6 -2.89 15.00 -13.31
N PRO A 7 -3.79 15.84 -13.86
CA PRO A 7 -4.74 15.43 -14.88
C PRO A 7 -4.07 14.82 -16.11
N LEU A 8 -2.83 15.24 -16.41
CA LEU A 8 -2.03 14.69 -17.51
C LEU A 8 -1.59 13.26 -17.22
N VAL A 9 -1.24 12.95 -15.98
CA VAL A 9 -0.89 11.58 -15.56
C VAL A 9 -2.11 10.69 -15.61
N TRP A 10 -3.25 11.19 -15.12
CA TRP A 10 -4.53 10.47 -15.17
C TRP A 10 -4.92 10.14 -16.63
N LEU A 11 -4.77 11.09 -17.56
CA LEU A 11 -5.08 10.88 -18.97
C LEU A 11 -4.14 9.84 -19.62
N ARG A 12 -2.84 9.90 -19.33
CA ARG A 12 -1.85 8.92 -19.82
C ARG A 12 -2.11 7.51 -19.31
N ARG A 13 -2.65 7.37 -18.08
CA ARG A 13 -2.96 6.08 -17.43
C ARG A 13 -4.42 5.65 -17.63
N PHE A 14 -5.19 6.35 -18.45
CA PHE A 14 -6.61 6.06 -18.66
C PHE A 14 -6.86 4.62 -19.09
N ARG A 15 -5.99 4.05 -19.92
CA ARG A 15 -6.07 2.65 -20.38
C ARG A 15 -5.84 1.61 -19.27
N HIS A 16 -5.29 2.00 -18.14
CA HIS A 16 -4.98 1.13 -16.98
C HIS A 16 -6.03 1.26 -15.87
N ARG A 17 -7.26 1.63 -16.21
CA ARG A 17 -8.38 1.73 -15.26
C ARG A 17 -9.06 0.39 -15.07
N CYS A 18 -9.60 0.17 -13.85
CA CYS A 18 -10.51 -0.93 -13.53
C CYS A 18 -9.94 -2.33 -13.80
N GLY A 19 -8.61 -2.51 -13.81
CA GLY A 19 -8.01 -3.83 -14.02
C GLY A 19 -8.11 -4.34 -15.46
N TYR A 20 -8.32 -3.48 -16.44
CA TYR A 20 -8.33 -3.88 -17.84
C TYR A 20 -7.00 -4.55 -18.22
N GLY A 21 -7.06 -5.77 -18.75
CA GLY A 21 -5.88 -6.58 -19.08
C GLY A 21 -5.26 -7.34 -17.89
N VAL A 22 -5.92 -7.37 -16.72
CA VAL A 22 -5.48 -8.17 -15.57
C VAL A 22 -6.07 -9.58 -15.68
N HIS A 23 -5.21 -10.56 -16.02
CA HIS A 23 -5.62 -11.96 -16.17
C HIS A 23 -5.36 -12.82 -14.92
N SER A 24 -4.62 -12.32 -13.95
CA SER A 24 -4.36 -13.02 -12.70
C SER A 24 -5.55 -12.94 -11.74
N PRO A 25 -6.12 -14.07 -11.29
CA PRO A 25 -7.20 -14.08 -10.29
C PRO A 25 -6.80 -13.33 -9.00
N PHE A 26 -5.55 -13.49 -8.57
CA PHE A 26 -5.01 -12.76 -7.41
C PHE A 26 -5.04 -11.26 -7.64
N ALA A 27 -4.47 -10.79 -8.75
CA ALA A 27 -4.39 -9.36 -9.04
C ALA A 27 -5.78 -8.75 -9.23
N PHE A 28 -6.69 -9.45 -9.90
CA PHE A 28 -8.08 -9.01 -10.06
C PHE A 28 -8.80 -8.90 -8.71
N GLY A 29 -8.70 -9.93 -7.86
CA GLY A 29 -9.26 -9.91 -6.51
C GLY A 29 -8.69 -8.77 -5.66
N PHE A 30 -7.37 -8.56 -5.71
CA PHE A 30 -6.71 -7.46 -5.00
C PHE A 30 -7.20 -6.09 -5.48
N LEU A 31 -7.29 -5.88 -6.78
CA LEU A 31 -7.75 -4.60 -7.33
C LEU A 31 -9.20 -4.30 -6.95
N THR A 32 -10.08 -5.28 -7.04
CA THR A 32 -11.50 -5.10 -6.74
C THR A 32 -11.77 -4.91 -5.25
N GLN A 33 -11.09 -5.66 -4.37
CA GLN A 33 -11.37 -5.65 -2.94
C GLN A 33 -10.55 -4.60 -2.16
N VAL A 34 -9.41 -4.15 -2.71
CA VAL A 34 -8.52 -3.21 -2.01
C VAL A 34 -8.46 -1.87 -2.71
N VAL A 35 -8.11 -1.85 -3.99
CA VAL A 35 -7.81 -0.60 -4.71
C VAL A 35 -9.09 0.13 -5.11
N TYR A 36 -10.01 -0.56 -5.77
CA TYR A 36 -11.25 0.04 -6.31
C TYR A 36 -12.48 -0.11 -5.41
N GLU A 37 -12.35 -0.80 -4.28
CA GLU A 37 -13.44 -0.94 -3.32
C GLU A 37 -13.91 0.43 -2.83
N ARG A 38 -15.21 0.67 -2.89
CA ARG A 38 -15.84 1.95 -2.51
C ARG A 38 -16.73 1.84 -1.28
N ASN A 39 -16.98 0.63 -0.80
CA ASN A 39 -17.81 0.43 0.37
C ASN A 39 -17.19 1.09 1.61
N ALA A 40 -18.03 1.75 2.39
CA ALA A 40 -17.61 2.37 3.62
C ALA A 40 -17.55 1.31 4.75
N PHE A 41 -16.42 1.23 5.42
CA PHE A 41 -16.28 0.47 6.65
C PHE A 41 -16.76 1.30 7.84
N TYR A 42 -17.35 0.68 8.85
CA TYR A 42 -17.85 1.39 10.05
C TYR A 42 -16.75 2.24 10.71
N ALA A 43 -15.51 1.74 10.73
CA ALA A 43 -14.37 2.45 11.29
C ALA A 43 -14.04 3.77 10.58
N PHE A 44 -14.39 3.93 9.32
CA PHE A 44 -14.02 5.13 8.55
C PHE A 44 -14.63 6.40 9.13
N ARG A 45 -15.84 6.33 9.69
CA ARG A 45 -16.48 7.49 10.31
C ARG A 45 -15.65 8.05 11.46
N GLU A 46 -15.16 7.20 12.32
CA GLU A 46 -14.32 7.58 13.47
C GLU A 46 -12.94 8.03 13.01
N LEU A 47 -12.28 7.22 12.15
CA LEU A 47 -10.93 7.49 11.66
C LEU A 47 -10.86 8.81 10.90
N ASP A 48 -11.81 9.05 9.99
CA ASP A 48 -11.88 10.30 9.22
C ASP A 48 -12.18 11.50 10.11
N GLY A 49 -12.87 11.29 11.24
CA GLY A 49 -13.10 12.32 12.26
C GLY A 49 -11.81 12.88 12.86
N ARG A 50 -10.75 12.08 12.91
CA ARG A 50 -9.42 12.47 13.42
C ARG A 50 -8.57 13.23 12.39
N LEU A 51 -9.00 13.27 11.12
CA LEU A 51 -8.30 13.99 10.06
C LEU A 51 -8.65 15.48 10.09
N ALA A 52 -7.62 16.33 9.96
CA ALA A 52 -7.84 17.73 9.64
C ALA A 52 -8.56 17.86 8.28
N TRP A 53 -9.34 18.94 8.09
CA TRP A 53 -10.16 19.12 6.88
C TRP A 53 -9.34 19.00 5.59
N TRP A 54 -8.12 19.56 5.52
CA TRP A 54 -7.23 19.49 4.38
C TRP A 54 -6.65 18.07 4.15
N GLN A 55 -6.47 17.26 5.21
CA GLN A 55 -6.04 15.88 5.12
C GLN A 55 -7.12 15.00 4.48
N ARG A 56 -8.41 15.28 4.77
CA ARG A 56 -9.54 14.54 4.18
C ARG A 56 -9.51 14.57 2.66
N PHE A 57 -9.12 15.69 2.05
CA PHE A 57 -9.02 15.80 0.59
C PHE A 57 -7.77 15.13 0.02
N ARG A 58 -6.66 15.16 0.74
CA ARG A 58 -5.36 14.75 0.21
C ARG A 58 -5.03 13.29 0.46
N VAL A 59 -5.33 12.76 1.64
CA VAL A 59 -4.82 11.47 2.07
C VAL A 59 -5.88 10.41 2.38
N ARG A 60 -7.16 10.82 2.54
CA ARG A 60 -8.24 9.91 2.93
C ARG A 60 -8.31 8.66 2.05
N ARG A 61 -8.27 8.84 0.72
CA ARG A 61 -8.38 7.73 -0.23
C ARG A 61 -7.28 6.70 -0.04
N SER A 62 -6.05 7.16 0.15
CA SER A 62 -4.91 6.29 0.37
C SER A 62 -4.97 5.62 1.75
N LEU A 63 -5.43 6.33 2.79
CA LEU A 63 -5.62 5.77 4.12
C LEU A 63 -6.71 4.68 4.13
N HIS A 64 -7.82 4.91 3.43
CA HIS A 64 -8.87 3.91 3.25
C HIS A 64 -8.34 2.68 2.48
N MET A 65 -7.49 2.89 1.48
CA MET A 65 -6.84 1.79 0.76
C MET A 65 -5.90 1.00 1.69
N LEU A 66 -5.09 1.68 2.52
CA LEU A 66 -4.22 1.01 3.50
C LEU A 66 -5.00 0.21 4.53
N PHE A 67 -6.14 0.73 5.00
CA PHE A 67 -7.07 0.00 5.85
C PHE A 67 -7.54 -1.30 5.16
N ARG A 68 -8.04 -1.19 3.92
CA ARG A 68 -8.51 -2.35 3.16
C ARG A 68 -7.39 -3.35 2.88
N LEU A 69 -6.19 -2.84 2.58
CA LEU A 69 -5.01 -3.68 2.38
C LEU A 69 -4.68 -4.48 3.65
N ALA A 70 -4.61 -3.83 4.81
CA ALA A 70 -4.37 -4.51 6.08
C ALA A 70 -5.46 -5.57 6.37
N ASN A 71 -6.73 -5.23 6.15
CA ASN A 71 -7.83 -6.18 6.31
C ASN A 71 -7.77 -7.37 5.31
N TYR A 72 -7.28 -7.13 4.10
CA TYR A 72 -7.11 -8.16 3.06
C TYR A 72 -5.95 -9.11 3.38
N VAL A 73 -4.78 -8.54 3.72
CA VAL A 73 -3.53 -9.29 3.98
C VAL A 73 -3.57 -9.96 5.36
N ARG A 74 -4.21 -9.33 6.35
CA ARG A 74 -4.25 -9.77 7.76
C ARG A 74 -2.85 -10.05 8.33
N PRO A 75 -1.97 -9.05 8.33
CA PRO A 75 -0.59 -9.23 8.77
C PRO A 75 -0.54 -9.55 10.26
N ARG A 76 0.52 -10.25 10.68
CA ARG A 76 0.84 -10.44 12.10
C ARG A 76 1.57 -9.24 12.69
N GLN A 77 2.32 -8.54 11.85
CA GLN A 77 3.14 -7.41 12.23
C GLN A 77 2.94 -6.23 11.28
N ILE A 78 3.06 -5.02 11.79
CA ILE A 78 2.99 -3.80 11.00
C ILE A 78 4.25 -2.98 11.29
N VAL A 79 5.03 -2.71 10.26
CA VAL A 79 6.16 -1.78 10.29
C VAL A 79 5.73 -0.49 9.62
N ALA A 80 5.69 0.59 10.38
CA ALA A 80 5.40 1.92 9.87
C ALA A 80 5.85 2.98 10.87
N PRO A 81 6.08 4.23 10.44
CA PRO A 81 6.42 5.31 11.36
C PRO A 81 5.30 5.51 12.39
N ALA A 82 5.65 5.46 13.69
CA ALA A 82 4.66 5.49 14.79
C ALA A 82 3.76 6.74 14.78
N SER A 83 4.25 7.87 14.27
CA SER A 83 3.50 9.12 14.11
C SER A 83 2.62 9.17 12.87
N SER A 84 2.65 8.13 12.04
CA SER A 84 1.89 8.09 10.78
C SER A 84 0.41 7.80 11.02
N LEU A 85 -0.46 8.56 10.36
CA LEU A 85 -1.89 8.24 10.29
C LEU A 85 -2.15 6.86 9.67
N ALA A 86 -1.24 6.39 8.80
CA ALA A 86 -1.34 5.07 8.19
C ALA A 86 -1.37 3.94 9.22
N VAL A 87 -0.54 4.03 10.27
CA VAL A 87 -0.53 3.05 11.37
C VAL A 87 -1.89 2.92 12.01
N LEU A 88 -2.54 4.05 12.32
CA LEU A 88 -3.86 4.06 12.94
C LEU A 88 -4.90 3.32 12.10
N TYR A 89 -4.92 3.57 10.78
CA TYR A 89 -5.86 2.90 9.87
C TYR A 89 -5.55 1.41 9.74
N MET A 90 -4.28 1.03 9.60
CA MET A 90 -3.89 -0.38 9.46
C MET A 90 -4.14 -1.17 10.75
N GLN A 91 -3.83 -0.61 11.93
CA GLN A 91 -4.09 -1.26 13.20
C GLN A 91 -5.59 -1.38 13.52
N THR A 92 -6.40 -0.37 13.15
CA THR A 92 -7.85 -0.47 13.29
C THR A 92 -8.43 -1.58 12.42
N ALA A 93 -7.85 -1.81 11.22
CA ALA A 93 -8.25 -2.92 10.35
C ALA A 93 -7.81 -4.28 10.90
N CYS A 94 -6.64 -4.33 11.56
CA CYS A 94 -6.05 -5.55 12.13
C CYS A 94 -5.59 -5.32 13.58
N PRO A 95 -6.52 -5.34 14.56
CA PRO A 95 -6.19 -5.06 15.97
C PRO A 95 -5.18 -6.03 16.58
N ASN A 96 -5.10 -7.25 16.05
CA ASN A 96 -4.18 -8.28 16.52
C ASN A 96 -2.76 -8.13 15.93
N ALA A 97 -2.56 -7.27 14.93
CA ALA A 97 -1.26 -7.03 14.35
C ALA A 97 -0.39 -6.20 15.30
N ARG A 98 0.83 -6.67 15.56
CA ARG A 98 1.77 -5.97 16.46
C ARG A 98 2.54 -4.90 15.70
N PRO A 99 2.58 -3.64 16.16
CA PRO A 99 3.49 -2.65 15.61
C PRO A 99 4.91 -3.02 16.02
N VAL A 100 5.82 -3.06 15.07
CA VAL A 100 7.24 -3.40 15.30
C VAL A 100 8.16 -2.43 14.56
N ALA A 101 9.39 -2.30 15.04
CA ALA A 101 10.43 -1.59 14.29
C ALA A 101 10.87 -2.42 13.06
N ALA A 102 11.42 -1.77 12.05
CA ALA A 102 11.81 -2.44 10.80
C ALA A 102 12.82 -3.58 11.00
N GLY A 103 13.76 -3.42 11.96
CA GLY A 103 14.77 -4.44 12.28
C GLY A 103 14.24 -5.66 13.07
N ASP A 104 13.07 -5.54 13.68
CA ASP A 104 12.49 -6.57 14.54
C ASP A 104 11.38 -7.39 13.82
N ALA A 105 11.13 -7.09 12.57
CA ALA A 105 10.12 -7.79 11.78
C ALA A 105 10.57 -9.23 11.48
N LEU A 106 9.70 -10.20 11.73
CA LEU A 106 10.01 -11.63 11.59
C LEU A 106 9.35 -12.27 10.36
N SER A 107 8.05 -12.12 10.22
CA SER A 107 7.29 -12.76 9.14
C SER A 107 5.86 -12.23 9.07
N SER A 108 5.21 -12.36 7.92
CA SER A 108 3.83 -11.92 7.68
C SER A 108 3.63 -10.46 8.08
N THR A 109 4.51 -9.60 7.53
CA THR A 109 4.63 -8.19 7.90
C THR A 109 4.05 -7.30 6.82
N LEU A 110 3.22 -6.34 7.22
CA LEU A 110 2.84 -5.22 6.36
C LEU A 110 3.78 -4.04 6.65
N ILE A 111 4.64 -3.74 5.69
CA ILE A 111 5.67 -2.70 5.80
C ILE A 111 5.19 -1.47 5.04
N TYR A 112 5.07 -0.34 5.73
CA TYR A 112 4.72 0.93 5.12
C TYR A 112 5.88 1.92 5.24
N LEU A 113 6.50 2.23 4.12
CA LEU A 113 7.58 3.22 4.02
C LEU A 113 7.00 4.57 3.61
N GLN A 114 6.98 5.50 4.56
CA GLN A 114 6.49 6.86 4.35
C GLN A 114 7.64 7.78 3.92
N SER A 115 7.44 8.48 2.82
CA SER A 115 8.41 9.49 2.34
C SER A 115 8.44 10.76 3.23
N PRO A 116 9.61 11.37 3.47
CA PRO A 116 10.93 10.93 3.02
C PRO A 116 11.47 9.76 3.86
N TRP A 117 12.06 8.79 3.22
CA TRP A 117 12.78 7.71 3.87
C TRP A 117 14.12 7.53 3.14
N ASN A 118 15.11 6.99 3.83
CA ASN A 118 16.44 6.80 3.28
C ASN A 118 16.63 5.32 2.94
N GLU A 119 17.04 5.03 1.71
CA GLU A 119 17.27 3.67 1.24
C GLU A 119 18.34 2.93 2.07
N HIS A 120 19.28 3.66 2.64
CA HIS A 120 20.35 3.13 3.48
C HIS A 120 19.93 2.88 4.94
N ASP A 121 18.89 3.58 5.42
CA ASP A 121 18.39 3.42 6.80
C ASP A 121 17.42 2.24 6.93
N THR A 122 17.01 1.69 5.81
CA THR A 122 16.12 0.54 5.77
C THR A 122 16.94 -0.75 5.86
N ALA A 123 17.44 -1.07 7.05
CA ALA A 123 17.72 -2.46 7.41
C ALA A 123 16.41 -3.26 7.42
N ILE A 124 15.75 -3.30 6.25
CA ILE A 124 14.58 -4.14 6.07
C ILE A 124 15.11 -5.56 6.07
N HIS A 125 14.57 -6.38 6.94
CA HIS A 125 14.85 -7.83 6.94
C HIS A 125 14.59 -8.40 5.52
N PRO A 126 15.22 -9.51 5.15
CA PRO A 126 14.92 -10.18 3.90
C PRO A 126 13.42 -10.45 3.80
N PHE A 127 12.79 -9.97 2.71
CA PHE A 127 11.35 -10.13 2.52
C PHE A 127 10.94 -11.60 2.47
N GLY A 128 10.06 -11.99 3.36
CA GLY A 128 9.44 -13.30 3.38
C GLY A 128 8.26 -13.42 2.41
N PRO A 129 7.77 -14.64 2.16
CA PRO A 129 6.69 -14.90 1.21
C PRO A 129 5.35 -14.25 1.59
N ASP A 130 5.12 -14.02 2.87
CA ASP A 130 3.89 -13.45 3.42
C ASP A 130 4.02 -11.95 3.73
N ASP A 131 5.14 -11.34 3.36
CA ASP A 131 5.36 -9.91 3.56
C ASP A 131 4.74 -9.09 2.41
N VAL A 132 4.30 -7.90 2.76
CA VAL A 132 3.78 -6.92 1.80
C VAL A 132 4.41 -5.58 2.09
N LEU A 133 5.02 -5.00 1.07
CA LEU A 133 5.60 -3.67 1.13
C LEU A 133 4.68 -2.66 0.48
N VAL A 134 4.46 -1.55 1.16
CA VAL A 134 3.81 -0.36 0.63
C VAL A 134 4.78 0.80 0.68
N LEU A 135 5.02 1.40 -0.46
CA LEU A 135 5.92 2.54 -0.62
C LEU A 135 5.11 3.79 -0.95
N ASP A 136 5.22 4.81 -0.11
CA ASP A 136 4.66 6.13 -0.38
C ASP A 136 5.60 6.93 -1.30
N ASN A 137 5.01 7.79 -2.15
CA ASN A 137 5.76 8.63 -3.07
C ASN A 137 6.61 7.83 -4.10
N LEU A 138 6.02 6.76 -4.63
CA LEU A 138 6.66 5.81 -5.54
C LEU A 138 7.44 6.49 -6.68
N HIS A 139 6.92 7.58 -7.24
CA HIS A 139 7.56 8.27 -8.37
C HIS A 139 9.00 8.74 -8.06
N ARG A 140 9.33 8.93 -6.80
CA ARG A 140 10.66 9.32 -6.31
C ARG A 140 11.62 8.14 -6.20
N TYR A 141 11.09 6.96 -5.94
CA TYR A 141 11.84 5.75 -5.60
C TYR A 141 11.63 4.61 -6.60
N ARG A 142 11.20 4.93 -7.83
CA ARG A 142 10.88 3.92 -8.86
C ARG A 142 12.01 2.97 -9.15
N ALA A 143 13.25 3.47 -9.25
CA ALA A 143 14.42 2.65 -9.56
C ALA A 143 14.64 1.60 -8.44
N TRP A 144 14.61 2.04 -7.19
CA TRP A 144 14.72 1.14 -6.04
C TRP A 144 13.54 0.15 -5.98
N PHE A 145 12.31 0.62 -6.14
CA PHE A 145 11.14 -0.26 -6.12
C PHE A 145 11.19 -1.33 -7.21
N ALA A 146 11.71 -0.99 -8.39
CA ALA A 146 11.88 -1.93 -9.50
C ALA A 146 13.01 -2.96 -9.25
N SER A 147 13.97 -2.65 -8.39
CA SER A 147 15.08 -3.57 -8.03
C SER A 147 14.69 -4.59 -6.96
N LEU A 148 13.51 -4.44 -6.33
CA LEU A 148 13.05 -5.37 -5.30
C LEU A 148 12.83 -6.78 -5.86
N PRO A 149 13.11 -7.83 -5.07
CA PRO A 149 12.84 -9.22 -5.44
C PRO A 149 11.35 -9.58 -5.36
N ALA A 150 10.49 -8.62 -5.69
CA ALA A 150 9.05 -8.79 -5.62
C ALA A 150 8.52 -9.69 -6.74
N ILE A 151 7.48 -10.44 -6.44
CA ILE A 151 6.81 -11.33 -7.40
C ILE A 151 5.66 -10.58 -8.09
N VAL A 152 4.82 -9.89 -7.33
CA VAL A 152 3.76 -9.07 -7.91
C VAL A 152 3.88 -7.64 -7.42
N THR A 153 3.86 -6.69 -8.34
CA THR A 153 3.94 -5.26 -7.99
C THR A 153 2.79 -4.49 -8.63
N PHE A 154 2.28 -3.50 -7.88
CA PHE A 154 1.27 -2.57 -8.34
C PHE A 154 1.82 -1.13 -8.24
N ASP A 155 1.90 -0.44 -9.37
CA ASP A 155 2.23 0.97 -9.48
C ASP A 155 0.94 1.78 -9.54
N LEU A 156 0.56 2.42 -8.44
CA LEU A 156 -0.60 3.30 -8.32
C LEU A 156 -0.22 4.78 -8.51
N TYR A 157 0.94 5.06 -9.10
CA TYR A 157 1.58 6.34 -9.31
C TYR A 157 2.29 6.88 -8.07
N ASP A 158 1.54 7.27 -7.03
CA ASP A 158 2.10 7.78 -5.78
C ASP A 158 2.39 6.67 -4.78
N ILE A 159 1.76 5.51 -4.93
CA ILE A 159 1.92 4.38 -4.04
C ILE A 159 2.37 3.17 -4.84
N GLY A 160 3.42 2.52 -4.37
CA GLY A 160 3.84 1.21 -4.83
C GLY A 160 3.43 0.13 -3.83
N ILE A 161 2.93 -1.00 -4.32
CA ILE A 161 2.62 -2.16 -3.48
C ILE A 161 3.33 -3.37 -4.05
N ALA A 162 4.09 -4.09 -3.21
CA ALA A 162 4.87 -5.25 -3.62
C ALA A 162 4.54 -6.47 -2.75
N PHE A 163 4.32 -7.61 -3.41
CA PHE A 163 4.08 -8.91 -2.82
C PHE A 163 5.24 -9.84 -3.16
N PHE A 164 5.69 -10.62 -2.17
CA PHE A 164 6.88 -11.48 -2.29
C PHE A 164 6.55 -12.98 -2.34
N ASN A 165 5.27 -13.36 -2.40
CA ASN A 165 4.84 -14.74 -2.39
C ASN A 165 5.26 -15.49 -3.67
N PRO A 166 6.17 -16.49 -3.59
CA PRO A 166 6.68 -17.22 -4.76
C PRO A 166 5.64 -18.11 -5.45
N LYS A 167 4.49 -18.35 -4.80
CA LYS A 167 3.38 -19.09 -5.41
C LYS A 167 2.61 -18.28 -6.45
N LEU A 168 2.85 -16.95 -6.50
CA LEU A 168 2.24 -16.07 -7.48
C LEU A 168 3.09 -16.02 -8.76
N ASN A 169 2.45 -15.72 -9.88
CA ASN A 169 3.17 -15.46 -11.13
C ASN A 169 3.79 -14.06 -11.10
N ARG A 170 5.06 -13.93 -11.52
CA ARG A 170 5.75 -12.63 -11.57
C ARG A 170 5.05 -11.70 -12.55
N GLN A 171 4.56 -10.57 -12.04
CA GLN A 171 3.81 -9.58 -12.81
C GLN A 171 3.96 -8.17 -12.24
N HIS A 172 3.96 -7.20 -13.14
CA HIS A 172 3.97 -5.79 -12.79
C HIS A 172 2.73 -5.10 -13.38
N TYR A 173 1.95 -4.45 -12.53
CA TYR A 173 0.72 -3.77 -12.91
C TYR A 173 0.84 -2.26 -12.71
N ILE A 174 0.59 -1.51 -13.78
CA ILE A 174 0.42 -0.05 -13.72
C ILE A 174 -1.07 0.23 -13.61
N ILE A 175 -1.49 0.86 -12.53
CA ILE A 175 -2.90 1.06 -12.19
C ILE A 175 -3.19 2.56 -12.06
N ASN A 176 -4.31 3.00 -12.59
CA ASN A 176 -4.80 4.36 -12.39
C ASN A 176 -5.70 4.39 -11.13
N PHE A 177 -5.14 4.96 -10.05
CA PHE A 177 -5.78 5.01 -8.74
C PHE A 177 -6.14 6.44 -8.36
#